data_6190cc2d7cb448650659a685a9603dd8
#
_entry.id   6190cc2d7cb448650659a685a9603dd8
#
_cell.length_a   1.000
_cell.length_b   1.000
_cell.length_c   1.000
_cell.angle_alpha   90.00
_cell.angle_beta   90.00
_cell.angle_gamma   90.00
#
_symmetry.space_group_name_H-M   'P 1'
#
loop_
_entity.id
_entity.type
_entity.pdbx_description
1 polymer ?
#
loop_
_entity_poly.entity_id
_entity_poly.type
_entity_poly.pdbx_seq_one_letter_code
_entity_poly.pdbx_strand_id
1 'polypeptide(L)'
;MFAVVVAGAGLAWAPHSLSHPIGVQRPRPSRSRPDMRERAQFLGGATISRSVVGEGLAEFLLSSYASDGALLGAGSDVEFKQTGTDVWECQMPQIGMVGFTVKPVLTVQLERAGTSSLCIRVVSAQIYLLYPGASKPQLLQGCVIDSANIVTWSAREGGWLLTSDLELRVGVELPRSFLLPPASVERPASVILRQFCAMQCNQFLLSLEQSYKAWARTQDQGLAPSLAGAPTLRD
;
A
#
# COMPACT_ATOMS: atom_id res chain seq x y z
N MET A 1 1.91 -2.22 5.06
CA MET A 1 0.74 -1.32 4.97
C MET A 1 -0.56 -2.03 4.53
N PHE A 2 -0.59 -2.96 3.60
CA PHE A 2 -1.80 -3.54 2.99
C PHE A 2 -2.30 -4.88 3.59
N ALA A 3 -1.66 -5.34 4.64
CA ALA A 3 -1.85 -6.66 5.25
C ALA A 3 -3.27 -6.95 5.73
N VAL A 4 -3.89 -5.97 6.36
CA VAL A 4 -5.18 -6.16 7.07
C VAL A 4 -6.36 -6.22 6.10
N VAL A 5 -6.25 -5.59 4.93
CA VAL A 5 -7.34 -5.54 3.94
C VAL A 5 -7.59 -6.90 3.31
N VAL A 6 -6.53 -7.66 3.04
CA VAL A 6 -6.63 -9.01 2.49
C VAL A 6 -7.09 -10.00 3.58
N ALA A 7 -6.78 -9.73 4.86
CA ALA A 7 -7.23 -10.53 6.00
C ALA A 7 -8.76 -10.55 6.15
N GLY A 8 -9.41 -9.39 6.00
CA GLY A 8 -10.87 -9.30 6.10
C GLY A 8 -11.61 -10.05 4.99
N ALA A 9 -11.02 -10.14 3.80
CA ALA A 9 -11.59 -10.88 2.68
C ALA A 9 -11.30 -12.40 2.73
N GLY A 10 -10.22 -12.80 3.41
CA GLY A 10 -9.75 -14.20 3.46
C GLY A 10 -10.53 -15.11 4.39
N LEU A 11 -11.29 -14.58 5.36
CA LEU A 11 -12.06 -15.38 6.32
C LEU A 11 -13.25 -16.15 5.70
N ALA A 12 -13.59 -15.90 4.43
CA ALA A 12 -14.71 -16.56 3.74
C ALA A 12 -14.27 -17.61 2.70
N TRP A 13 -12.97 -17.86 2.54
CA TRP A 13 -12.49 -18.71 1.45
C TRP A 13 -11.81 -19.99 1.97
N ALA A 14 -12.63 -21.00 2.30
CA ALA A 14 -12.18 -22.39 2.39
C ALA A 14 -12.45 -23.08 1.04
N PRO A 15 -11.46 -23.64 0.33
CA PRO A 15 -11.72 -24.43 -0.86
C PRO A 15 -12.30 -25.79 -0.44
N HIS A 16 -13.61 -25.96 -0.58
CA HIS A 16 -14.22 -27.27 -0.54
C HIS A 16 -13.90 -28.02 -1.84
N SER A 17 -12.97 -28.94 -1.75
CA SER A 17 -12.78 -29.97 -2.78
C SER A 17 -13.96 -30.94 -2.73
N LEU A 18 -14.95 -30.74 -3.58
CA LEU A 18 -15.97 -31.73 -3.88
C LEU A 18 -15.71 -32.32 -5.26
N SER A 19 -15.12 -33.50 -5.24
CA SER A 19 -15.16 -34.44 -6.37
C SER A 19 -16.59 -34.93 -6.57
N HIS A 20 -17.19 -34.61 -7.73
CA HIS A 20 -18.45 -35.17 -8.17
C HIS A 20 -18.31 -35.87 -9.51
N PRO A 21 -19.01 -36.99 -9.72
CA PRO A 21 -18.82 -37.86 -10.87
C PRO A 21 -19.53 -37.31 -12.12
N ILE A 22 -18.95 -37.72 -13.25
CA ILE A 22 -19.29 -37.37 -14.62
C ILE A 22 -20.72 -37.77 -14.96
N GLY A 23 -21.57 -36.77 -15.17
CA GLY A 23 -22.87 -36.93 -15.83
C GLY A 23 -22.86 -36.14 -17.15
N VAL A 24 -22.96 -36.89 -18.27
CA VAL A 24 -23.07 -36.34 -19.61
C VAL A 24 -24.39 -35.62 -19.78
N GLN A 25 -24.43 -34.31 -19.84
CA GLN A 25 -25.60 -33.53 -20.25
C GLN A 25 -25.31 -32.69 -21.50
N ARG A 26 -26.25 -32.79 -22.46
CA ARG A 26 -26.26 -32.09 -23.76
C ARG A 26 -26.24 -30.58 -23.57
N PRO A 27 -25.53 -29.82 -24.42
CA PRO A 27 -25.43 -28.37 -24.31
C PRO A 27 -26.73 -27.68 -24.72
N ARG A 28 -27.39 -27.00 -23.78
CA ARG A 28 -28.37 -25.95 -24.11
C ARG A 28 -27.61 -24.66 -24.50
N PRO A 29 -28.04 -23.92 -25.52
CA PRO A 29 -27.46 -22.63 -25.85
C PRO A 29 -27.78 -21.64 -24.72
N SER A 30 -26.82 -21.38 -23.84
CA SER A 30 -26.95 -20.35 -22.84
C SER A 30 -26.71 -19.00 -23.49
N ARG A 31 -27.73 -18.14 -23.51
CA ARG A 31 -27.53 -16.70 -23.67
C ARG A 31 -26.61 -16.25 -22.53
N SER A 32 -25.35 -16.00 -22.85
CA SER A 32 -24.38 -15.45 -21.91
C SER A 32 -24.83 -14.05 -21.51
N ARG A 33 -25.51 -13.94 -20.36
CA ARG A 33 -25.56 -12.68 -19.63
C ARG A 33 -24.10 -12.34 -19.26
N PRO A 34 -23.66 -11.08 -19.45
CA PRO A 34 -22.35 -10.68 -18.97
C PRO A 34 -22.26 -11.05 -17.49
N ASP A 35 -21.20 -11.77 -17.16
CA ASP A 35 -20.93 -12.31 -15.84
C ASP A 35 -20.58 -11.15 -14.89
N MET A 36 -21.61 -10.41 -14.43
CA MET A 36 -21.41 -9.35 -13.43
C MET A 36 -21.14 -10.02 -12.09
N ARG A 37 -19.87 -10.27 -11.81
CA ARG A 37 -19.42 -10.65 -10.47
C ARG A 37 -19.68 -9.48 -9.53
N GLU A 38 -20.32 -9.75 -8.41
CA GLU A 38 -20.51 -8.75 -7.38
C GLU A 38 -19.12 -8.35 -6.80
N ARG A 39 -18.90 -7.05 -6.67
CA ARG A 39 -17.69 -6.50 -6.06
C ARG A 39 -18.04 -5.92 -4.70
N ALA A 40 -17.29 -6.31 -3.68
CA ALA A 40 -17.28 -5.62 -2.41
C ALA A 40 -16.25 -4.47 -2.45
N GLN A 41 -16.62 -3.33 -1.87
CA GLN A 41 -15.74 -2.16 -1.76
C GLN A 41 -15.48 -1.82 -0.30
N PHE A 42 -14.23 -1.65 0.05
CA PHE A 42 -13.79 -1.27 1.38
C PHE A 42 -13.15 0.12 1.32
N LEU A 43 -13.59 1.01 2.18
CA LEU A 43 -13.13 2.39 2.23
C LEU A 43 -12.44 2.64 3.56
N GLY A 44 -11.20 3.08 3.49
CA GLY A 44 -10.40 3.54 4.60
C GLY A 44 -9.88 4.95 4.35
N GLY A 45 -9.52 5.64 5.41
CA GLY A 45 -8.87 6.93 5.33
C GLY A 45 -8.56 7.44 6.72
N ALA A 46 -7.55 8.28 6.82
CA ALA A 46 -7.16 8.94 8.06
C ALA A 46 -6.33 10.19 7.75
N THR A 47 -6.58 11.25 8.49
CA THR A 47 -5.77 12.46 8.50
C THR A 47 -5.11 12.59 9.86
N ILE A 48 -3.78 12.57 9.89
CA ILE A 48 -2.96 12.70 11.10
C ILE A 48 -1.99 13.86 10.92
N SER A 49 -1.85 14.67 11.97
CA SER A 49 -0.87 15.77 11.99
C SER A 49 0.13 15.59 13.13
N ARG A 50 1.35 16.06 12.91
CA ARG A 50 2.45 15.98 13.85
C ARG A 50 3.30 17.24 13.81
N SER A 51 3.65 17.78 14.98
CA SER A 51 4.62 18.87 15.08
C SER A 51 6.04 18.32 15.01
N VAL A 52 6.87 18.92 14.17
CA VAL A 52 8.27 18.55 13.95
C VAL A 52 9.13 19.78 14.26
N VAL A 53 10.08 19.64 15.18
CA VAL A 53 11.00 20.71 15.56
C VAL A 53 12.22 20.70 14.64
N GLY A 54 12.72 21.87 14.25
CA GLY A 54 13.91 22.05 13.43
C GLY A 54 13.67 22.89 12.19
N GLU A 55 14.74 23.16 11.45
CA GLU A 55 14.77 23.95 10.22
C GLU A 55 15.04 23.04 9.01
N GLY A 56 14.63 23.45 7.80
CA GLY A 56 14.97 22.70 6.58
C GLY A 56 14.07 21.50 6.26
N LEU A 57 12.93 21.27 6.99
CA LEU A 57 12.01 20.18 6.69
C LEU A 57 11.48 20.25 5.24
N ALA A 58 11.15 21.45 4.75
CA ALA A 58 10.71 21.65 3.38
C ALA A 58 11.79 21.25 2.36
N GLU A 59 13.04 21.62 2.62
CA GLU A 59 14.19 21.25 1.79
C GLU A 59 14.39 19.73 1.77
N PHE A 60 14.32 19.08 2.94
CA PHE A 60 14.36 17.62 3.04
C PHE A 60 13.27 16.95 2.19
N LEU A 61 12.01 17.38 2.34
CA LEU A 61 10.86 16.76 1.66
C LEU A 61 10.85 17.02 0.14
N LEU A 62 11.39 18.15 -0.31
CA LEU A 62 11.50 18.49 -1.73
C LEU A 62 12.70 17.81 -2.40
N SER A 63 13.70 17.38 -1.64
CA SER A 63 14.85 16.65 -2.15
C SER A 63 14.52 15.17 -2.35
N SER A 64 14.41 14.71 -3.61
CA SER A 64 14.20 13.27 -3.91
C SER A 64 15.29 12.40 -3.30
N TYR A 65 16.54 12.84 -3.39
CA TYR A 65 17.67 12.11 -2.82
C TYR A 65 17.56 11.91 -1.30
N ALA A 66 17.09 12.92 -0.57
CA ALA A 66 17.02 12.88 0.89
C ALA A 66 15.75 12.16 1.39
N SER A 67 14.61 12.31 0.69
CA SER A 67 13.30 11.93 1.23
C SER A 67 12.65 10.70 0.59
N ASP A 68 13.00 10.34 -0.67
CA ASP A 68 12.31 9.24 -1.37
C ASP A 68 12.37 7.93 -0.59
N GLY A 69 13.53 7.56 -0.06
CA GLY A 69 13.65 6.37 0.79
C GLY A 69 12.72 6.42 2.00
N ALA A 70 12.66 7.56 2.71
CA ALA A 70 11.80 7.74 3.87
C ALA A 70 10.30 7.69 3.50
N LEU A 71 9.93 8.29 2.37
CA LEU A 71 8.57 8.31 1.85
C LEU A 71 8.10 6.92 1.39
N LEU A 72 9.01 6.09 0.89
CA LEU A 72 8.74 4.71 0.46
C LEU A 72 8.84 3.69 1.59
N GLY A 73 9.29 4.09 2.78
CA GLY A 73 9.39 3.22 3.95
C GLY A 73 10.78 2.62 4.17
N ALA A 74 11.85 3.35 3.80
CA ALA A 74 13.22 2.96 4.16
C ALA A 74 13.33 2.76 5.67
N GLY A 75 13.96 1.66 6.09
CA GLY A 75 14.04 1.26 7.51
C GLY A 75 12.91 0.34 7.96
N SER A 76 11.94 0.05 7.08
CA SER A 76 10.98 -1.06 7.21
C SER A 76 11.42 -2.23 6.31
N ASP A 77 10.78 -3.41 6.46
CA ASP A 77 11.04 -4.59 5.62
C ASP A 77 10.48 -4.44 4.18
N VAL A 78 10.38 -3.22 3.67
CA VAL A 78 9.95 -2.91 2.30
C VAL A 78 11.16 -2.85 1.40
N GLU A 79 11.19 -3.69 0.37
CA GLU A 79 12.17 -3.59 -0.72
C GLU A 79 11.57 -2.69 -1.82
N PHE A 80 12.31 -1.69 -2.27
CA PHE A 80 11.85 -0.81 -3.33
C PHE A 80 12.90 -0.62 -4.42
N LYS A 81 12.44 -0.56 -5.65
CA LYS A 81 13.26 -0.38 -6.85
C LYS A 81 12.64 0.71 -7.71
N GLN A 82 13.44 1.69 -8.12
CA GLN A 82 13.00 2.69 -9.08
C GLN A 82 12.80 2.06 -10.45
N THR A 83 11.64 2.30 -11.06
CA THR A 83 11.26 1.77 -12.38
C THR A 83 11.00 2.86 -13.40
N GLY A 84 10.93 4.12 -12.95
CA GLY A 84 10.74 5.29 -13.82
C GLY A 84 11.03 6.58 -13.05
N THR A 85 10.86 7.73 -13.69
CA THR A 85 10.94 9.02 -13.00
C THR A 85 9.81 9.09 -11.98
N ASP A 86 10.18 9.24 -10.70
CA ASP A 86 9.25 9.28 -9.56
C ASP A 86 8.30 8.06 -9.43
N VAL A 87 8.66 6.93 -10.07
CA VAL A 87 7.89 5.67 -10.03
C VAL A 87 8.75 4.55 -9.46
N TRP A 88 8.17 3.83 -8.49
CA TRP A 88 8.85 2.82 -7.72
C TRP A 88 8.03 1.54 -7.63
N GLU A 89 8.68 0.39 -7.77
CA GLU A 89 8.12 -0.90 -7.39
C GLU A 89 8.49 -1.18 -5.93
N CYS A 90 7.48 -1.38 -5.09
CA CYS A 90 7.63 -1.65 -3.66
C CYS A 90 7.14 -3.06 -3.36
N GLN A 91 8.04 -3.94 -2.94
CA GLN A 91 7.70 -5.27 -2.46
C GLN A 91 7.46 -5.18 -0.96
N MET A 92 6.22 -5.40 -0.57
CA MET A 92 5.82 -5.34 0.83
C MET A 92 6.21 -6.63 1.57
N PRO A 93 6.43 -6.56 2.90
CA PRO A 93 6.66 -7.75 3.71
C PRO A 93 5.54 -8.77 3.53
N GLN A 94 5.92 -10.04 3.61
CA GLN A 94 4.95 -11.13 3.55
C GLN A 94 4.12 -11.19 4.83
N ILE A 95 2.83 -11.47 4.67
CA ILE A 95 1.89 -11.50 5.77
C ILE A 95 1.30 -12.90 5.86
N GLY A 96 1.64 -13.58 6.94
CA GLY A 96 1.08 -14.89 7.25
C GLY A 96 -0.39 -14.77 7.65
N MET A 97 -1.21 -15.63 7.06
CA MET A 97 -2.63 -15.76 7.34
C MET A 97 -2.97 -17.23 7.62
N VAL A 98 -4.16 -17.50 8.15
CA VAL A 98 -4.59 -18.88 8.36
C VAL A 98 -4.72 -19.59 7.01
N GLY A 99 -3.79 -20.52 6.74
CA GLY A 99 -3.79 -21.33 5.52
C GLY A 99 -3.12 -20.74 4.29
N PHE A 100 -2.58 -19.51 4.33
CA PHE A 100 -1.81 -18.93 3.23
C PHE A 100 -0.98 -17.72 3.68
N THR A 101 -0.06 -17.29 2.82
CA THR A 101 0.72 -16.06 3.00
C THR A 101 0.39 -15.08 1.87
N VAL A 102 0.31 -13.80 2.19
CA VAL A 102 0.05 -12.73 1.23
C VAL A 102 1.34 -11.95 0.98
N LYS A 103 1.69 -11.75 -0.29
CA LYS A 103 2.81 -10.89 -0.71
C LYS A 103 2.29 -9.78 -1.63
N PRO A 104 2.12 -8.54 -1.13
CA PRO A 104 1.76 -7.41 -1.98
C PRO A 104 2.99 -6.87 -2.72
N VAL A 105 2.80 -6.51 -3.99
CA VAL A 105 3.75 -5.76 -4.82
C VAL A 105 3.01 -4.55 -5.35
N LEU A 106 3.51 -3.35 -5.05
CA LEU A 106 2.87 -2.09 -5.37
C LEU A 106 3.73 -1.29 -6.33
N THR A 107 3.12 -0.68 -7.33
CA THR A 107 3.76 0.40 -8.06
C THR A 107 3.30 1.71 -7.47
N VAL A 108 4.25 2.51 -6.99
CA VAL A 108 4.00 3.77 -6.29
C VAL A 108 4.60 4.91 -7.09
N GLN A 109 3.85 5.99 -7.23
CA GLN A 109 4.30 7.24 -7.82
C GLN A 109 4.40 8.32 -6.75
N LEU A 110 5.51 9.07 -6.76
CA LEU A 110 5.74 10.23 -5.91
C LEU A 110 5.55 11.50 -6.74
N GLU A 111 4.57 12.30 -6.39
CA GLU A 111 4.29 13.56 -7.08
C GLU A 111 4.53 14.73 -6.12
N ARG A 112 5.50 15.59 -6.43
CA ARG A 112 5.78 16.80 -5.65
C ARG A 112 5.00 17.96 -6.25
N ALA A 113 3.91 18.37 -5.57
CA ALA A 113 3.01 19.41 -6.01
C ALA A 113 3.31 20.73 -5.28
N GLY A 114 4.10 21.59 -5.92
CA GLY A 114 4.48 22.89 -5.32
C GLY A 114 5.53 22.78 -4.22
N THR A 115 5.50 23.75 -3.27
CA THR A 115 6.56 23.93 -2.25
C THR A 115 6.16 23.40 -0.86
N SER A 116 4.94 22.89 -0.68
CA SER A 116 4.42 22.53 0.64
C SER A 116 3.57 21.26 0.64
N SER A 117 3.58 20.50 -0.47
CA SER A 117 2.84 19.26 -0.57
C SER A 117 3.49 18.25 -1.52
N LEU A 118 3.29 16.97 -1.21
CA LEU A 118 3.60 15.84 -2.09
C LEU A 118 2.48 14.81 -2.00
N CYS A 119 2.30 14.03 -3.05
CA CYS A 119 1.36 12.93 -3.11
C CYS A 119 2.09 11.61 -3.34
N ILE A 120 1.81 10.61 -2.53
CA ILE A 120 2.27 9.23 -2.68
C ILE A 120 1.06 8.44 -3.17
N ARG A 121 1.07 8.05 -4.44
CA ARG A 121 -0.05 7.36 -5.08
C ARG A 121 0.31 5.93 -5.44
N VAL A 122 -0.57 4.98 -5.14
CA VAL A 122 -0.49 3.62 -5.68
C VAL A 122 -1.13 3.62 -7.06
N VAL A 123 -0.33 3.42 -8.11
CA VAL A 123 -0.79 3.37 -9.50
C VAL A 123 -1.12 1.96 -9.96
N SER A 124 -0.54 0.94 -9.31
CA SER A 124 -0.81 -0.47 -9.57
C SER A 124 -0.54 -1.29 -8.32
N ALA A 125 -1.31 -2.36 -8.15
CA ALA A 125 -1.12 -3.31 -7.06
C ALA A 125 -1.30 -4.74 -7.55
N GLN A 126 -0.37 -5.62 -7.18
CA GLN A 126 -0.43 -7.05 -7.42
C GLN A 126 -0.37 -7.77 -6.07
N ILE A 127 -1.34 -8.61 -5.80
CA ILE A 127 -1.42 -9.36 -4.55
C ILE A 127 -1.18 -10.82 -4.88
N TYR A 128 -0.10 -11.37 -4.35
CA TYR A 128 0.23 -12.79 -4.51
C TYR A 128 -0.15 -13.58 -3.27
N LEU A 129 -0.77 -14.74 -3.48
CA LEU A 129 -1.12 -15.70 -2.44
C LEU A 129 -0.16 -16.88 -2.53
N LEU A 130 0.44 -17.24 -1.39
CA LEU A 130 1.30 -18.42 -1.24
C LEU A 130 0.58 -19.40 -0.32
N TYR A 131 0.19 -20.55 -0.87
CA TYR A 131 -0.41 -21.64 -0.09
C TYR A 131 0.68 -22.60 0.38
N PRO A 132 0.53 -23.23 1.57
CA PRO A 132 1.44 -24.27 2.04
C PRO A 132 1.55 -25.40 1.00
N GLY A 133 2.79 -25.73 0.64
CA GLY A 133 3.05 -26.77 -0.37
C GLY A 133 2.90 -26.33 -1.83
N ALA A 134 2.43 -25.12 -2.12
CA ALA A 134 2.42 -24.60 -3.49
C ALA A 134 3.84 -24.20 -3.92
N SER A 135 4.25 -24.62 -5.11
CA SER A 135 5.57 -24.30 -5.68
C SER A 135 5.67 -22.88 -6.23
N LYS A 136 4.54 -22.22 -6.46
CA LYS A 136 4.47 -20.87 -7.05
C LYS A 136 3.39 -20.01 -6.39
N PRO A 137 3.67 -18.70 -6.18
CA PRO A 137 2.65 -17.77 -5.75
C PRO A 137 1.56 -17.60 -6.81
N GLN A 138 0.31 -17.45 -6.37
CA GLN A 138 -0.85 -17.23 -7.23
C GLN A 138 -1.27 -15.76 -7.16
N LEU A 139 -1.42 -15.12 -8.32
CA LEU A 139 -1.94 -13.75 -8.38
C LEU A 139 -3.43 -13.75 -8.00
N LEU A 140 -3.80 -12.94 -7.00
CA LEU A 140 -5.19 -12.69 -6.64
C LEU A 140 -5.83 -11.82 -7.72
N GLN A 141 -6.68 -12.43 -8.53
CA GLN A 141 -7.43 -11.72 -9.57
C GLN A 141 -8.63 -10.98 -8.98
N GLY A 142 -9.04 -9.89 -9.64
CA GLY A 142 -10.23 -9.13 -9.25
C GLY A 142 -10.05 -8.28 -7.98
N CYS A 143 -8.82 -8.13 -7.48
CA CYS A 143 -8.47 -7.17 -6.44
C CYS A 143 -7.98 -5.87 -7.07
N VAL A 144 -8.62 -4.76 -6.71
CA VAL A 144 -8.23 -3.41 -7.14
C VAL A 144 -7.92 -2.59 -5.89
N ILE A 145 -6.76 -1.95 -5.86
CA ILE A 145 -6.34 -1.06 -4.78
C ILE A 145 -6.08 0.32 -5.38
N ASP A 146 -6.78 1.30 -4.88
CA ASP A 146 -6.57 2.72 -5.17
C ASP A 146 -6.23 3.41 -3.85
N SER A 147 -5.08 4.07 -3.79
CA SER A 147 -4.60 4.72 -2.58
C SER A 147 -3.80 5.96 -2.92
N ALA A 148 -4.08 7.03 -2.19
CA ALA A 148 -3.31 8.25 -2.22
C ALA A 148 -3.05 8.73 -0.79
N ASN A 149 -1.81 9.12 -0.51
CA ASN A 149 -1.42 9.79 0.73
C ASN A 149 -0.88 11.17 0.38
N ILE A 150 -1.61 12.21 0.75
CA ILE A 150 -1.20 13.60 0.56
C ILE A 150 -0.47 14.04 1.82
N VAL A 151 0.81 14.36 1.67
CA VAL A 151 1.65 14.87 2.75
C VAL A 151 1.82 16.37 2.56
N THR A 152 1.41 17.14 3.55
CA THR A 152 1.54 18.60 3.55
C THR A 152 2.35 19.07 4.75
N TRP A 153 3.05 20.19 4.60
CA TRP A 153 3.79 20.82 5.68
C TRP A 153 3.61 22.33 5.68
N SER A 154 3.57 22.90 6.86
CA SER A 154 3.47 24.34 7.06
C SER A 154 4.36 24.79 8.21
N ALA A 155 5.02 25.93 8.04
CA ALA A 155 5.81 26.53 9.11
C ALA A 155 4.94 26.91 10.30
N ARG A 156 5.47 26.72 11.51
CA ARG A 156 4.88 27.10 12.78
C ARG A 156 5.95 27.73 13.67
N GLU A 157 5.56 28.37 14.71
CA GLU A 157 6.48 28.89 15.71
C GLU A 157 7.32 27.73 16.30
N GLY A 158 8.63 27.79 16.13
CA GLY A 158 9.58 26.77 16.59
C GLY A 158 9.66 25.48 15.74
N GLY A 159 9.08 25.44 14.52
CA GLY A 159 9.21 24.28 13.66
C GLY A 159 8.15 24.17 12.57
N TRP A 160 7.60 22.95 12.37
CA TRP A 160 6.70 22.62 11.27
C TRP A 160 5.50 21.81 11.76
N LEU A 161 4.36 22.00 11.13
CA LEU A 161 3.24 21.06 11.19
C LEU A 161 3.26 20.20 9.95
N LEU A 162 3.47 18.90 10.13
CA LEU A 162 3.45 17.89 9.08
C LEU A 162 2.11 17.13 9.16
N THR A 163 1.41 17.00 8.05
CA THR A 163 0.12 16.32 7.99
C THR A 163 0.16 15.26 6.90
N SER A 164 -0.34 14.07 7.20
CA SER A 164 -0.56 12.98 6.26
C SER A 164 -2.06 12.74 6.15
N ASP A 165 -2.59 12.80 4.93
CA ASP A 165 -3.99 12.54 4.59
C ASP A 165 -4.06 11.37 3.64
N LEU A 166 -4.42 10.20 4.18
CA LEU A 166 -4.44 8.92 3.48
C LEU A 166 -5.87 8.54 3.12
N GLU A 167 -6.11 8.34 1.84
CA GLU A 167 -7.28 7.64 1.33
C GLU A 167 -6.89 6.26 0.81
N LEU A 168 -7.74 5.27 1.06
CA LEU A 168 -7.55 3.90 0.61
C LEU A 168 -8.90 3.28 0.20
N ARG A 169 -8.97 2.80 -1.03
CA ARG A 169 -10.12 2.05 -1.57
C ARG A 169 -9.64 0.68 -2.02
N VAL A 170 -10.35 -0.34 -1.60
CA VAL A 170 -10.06 -1.71 -2.00
C VAL A 170 -11.32 -2.33 -2.58
N GLY A 171 -11.26 -2.77 -3.81
CA GLY A 171 -12.31 -3.54 -4.48
C GLY A 171 -11.91 -5.00 -4.59
N VAL A 172 -12.79 -5.92 -4.20
CA VAL A 172 -12.55 -7.36 -4.31
C VAL A 172 -13.75 -8.02 -4.98
N GLU A 173 -13.49 -8.84 -6.00
CA GLU A 173 -14.54 -9.69 -6.58
C GLU A 173 -14.89 -10.81 -5.62
N LEU A 174 -16.18 -10.89 -5.28
CA LEU A 174 -16.69 -11.95 -4.41
C LEU A 174 -16.90 -13.25 -5.21
N PRO A 175 -16.54 -14.43 -4.66
CA PRO A 175 -16.82 -15.70 -5.31
C PRO A 175 -18.34 -15.92 -5.40
N ARG A 176 -18.79 -16.62 -6.42
CA ARG A 176 -20.22 -16.94 -6.62
C ARG A 176 -20.87 -17.74 -5.47
N SER A 177 -20.04 -18.44 -4.71
CA SER A 177 -20.48 -19.16 -3.50
C SER A 177 -20.71 -18.25 -2.29
N PHE A 178 -20.41 -16.95 -2.42
CA PHE A 178 -20.63 -16.00 -1.36
C PHE A 178 -22.11 -15.63 -1.27
N LEU A 179 -22.78 -16.11 -0.23
CA LEU A 179 -24.23 -16.00 -0.09
C LEU A 179 -24.69 -14.72 0.64
N LEU A 180 -23.75 -13.95 1.21
CA LEU A 180 -24.09 -12.74 1.93
C LEU A 180 -24.07 -11.52 1.00
N PRO A 181 -24.96 -10.52 1.20
CA PRO A 181 -24.87 -9.27 0.47
C PRO A 181 -23.51 -8.58 0.67
N PRO A 182 -22.91 -7.95 -0.35
CA PRO A 182 -21.61 -7.25 -0.20
C PRO A 182 -21.58 -6.27 0.98
N ALA A 183 -22.66 -5.54 1.21
CA ALA A 183 -22.79 -4.59 2.33
C ALA A 183 -22.56 -5.23 3.72
N SER A 184 -22.79 -6.54 3.86
CA SER A 184 -22.57 -7.26 5.12
C SER A 184 -21.10 -7.36 5.49
N VAL A 185 -20.19 -7.35 4.50
CA VAL A 185 -18.74 -7.39 4.71
C VAL A 185 -18.09 -6.01 4.55
N GLU A 186 -18.66 -5.14 3.73
CA GLU A 186 -18.12 -3.81 3.45
C GLU A 186 -18.04 -2.91 4.68
N ARG A 187 -19.12 -2.86 5.47
CA ARG A 187 -19.19 -2.02 6.67
C ARG A 187 -18.16 -2.39 7.73
N PRO A 188 -18.12 -3.65 8.24
CA PRO A 188 -17.14 -4.03 9.27
C PRO A 188 -15.70 -3.93 8.74
N ALA A 189 -15.43 -4.33 7.51
CA ALA A 189 -14.10 -4.24 6.92
C ALA A 189 -13.64 -2.78 6.74
N SER A 190 -14.53 -1.86 6.36
CA SER A 190 -14.21 -0.43 6.26
C SER A 190 -13.90 0.20 7.63
N VAL A 191 -14.52 -0.25 8.72
CA VAL A 191 -14.18 0.20 10.08
C VAL A 191 -12.75 -0.22 10.44
N ILE A 192 -12.42 -1.50 10.22
CA ILE A 192 -11.07 -2.03 10.45
C ILE A 192 -10.05 -1.29 9.59
N LEU A 193 -10.38 -1.03 8.32
CA LEU A 193 -9.50 -0.35 7.39
C LEU A 193 -9.19 1.09 7.82
N ARG A 194 -10.18 1.83 8.35
CA ARG A 194 -9.97 3.19 8.88
C ARG A 194 -9.03 3.20 10.08
N GLN A 195 -9.22 2.29 11.03
CA GLN A 195 -8.32 2.16 12.19
C GLN A 195 -6.89 1.83 11.75
N PHE A 196 -6.78 0.94 10.79
CA PHE A 196 -5.51 0.59 10.18
C PHE A 196 -4.85 1.80 9.49
N CYS A 197 -5.59 2.57 8.67
CA CYS A 197 -5.07 3.78 8.03
C CYS A 197 -4.56 4.79 9.07
N ALA A 198 -5.31 5.02 10.16
CA ALA A 198 -4.88 5.93 11.23
C ALA A 198 -3.56 5.47 11.89
N MET A 199 -3.44 4.18 12.19
CA MET A 199 -2.20 3.62 12.73
C MET A 199 -1.02 3.79 11.77
N GLN A 200 -1.25 3.52 10.48
CA GLN A 200 -0.21 3.62 9.44
C GLN A 200 0.23 5.07 9.19
N CYS A 201 -0.70 6.03 9.14
CA CYS A 201 -0.36 7.45 9.04
C CYS A 201 0.52 7.90 10.21
N ASN A 202 0.19 7.48 11.44
CA ASN A 202 0.99 7.83 12.61
C ASN A 202 2.40 7.23 12.53
N GLN A 203 2.53 5.95 12.18
CA GLN A 203 3.83 5.29 12.02
C GLN A 203 4.65 5.92 10.88
N PHE A 204 4.01 6.24 9.77
CA PHE A 204 4.63 6.92 8.64
C PHE A 204 5.20 8.27 9.04
N LEU A 205 4.42 9.13 9.73
CA LEU A 205 4.89 10.43 10.19
C LEU A 205 6.04 10.33 11.21
N LEU A 206 6.00 9.31 12.09
CA LEU A 206 7.09 9.02 13.03
C LEU A 206 8.39 8.66 12.29
N SER A 207 8.30 7.75 11.32
CA SER A 207 9.45 7.32 10.51
C SER A 207 10.01 8.48 9.69
N LEU A 208 9.14 9.30 9.11
CA LEU A 208 9.53 10.48 8.33
C LEU A 208 10.24 11.52 9.20
N GLU A 209 9.73 11.78 10.42
CA GLU A 209 10.39 12.65 11.38
C GLU A 209 11.77 12.13 11.78
N GLN A 210 11.92 10.82 12.01
CA GLN A 210 13.20 10.21 12.34
C GLN A 210 14.22 10.37 11.20
N SER A 211 13.79 10.13 9.97
CA SER A 211 14.61 10.28 8.76
C SER A 211 15.03 11.74 8.55
N TYR A 212 14.11 12.67 8.76
CA TYR A 212 14.43 14.11 8.73
C TYR A 212 15.49 14.49 9.79
N LYS A 213 15.30 14.03 11.03
CA LYS A 213 16.28 14.31 12.10
C LYS A 213 17.66 13.72 11.80
N ALA A 214 17.73 12.56 11.19
CA ALA A 214 18.98 11.97 10.75
C ALA A 214 19.64 12.81 9.65
N TRP A 215 18.88 13.25 8.65
CA TRP A 215 19.34 14.12 7.58
C TRP A 215 19.84 15.49 8.12
N ALA A 216 19.08 16.15 9.00
CA ALA A 216 19.45 17.43 9.58
C ALA A 216 20.81 17.35 10.33
N ARG A 217 21.05 16.27 11.09
CA ARG A 217 22.34 16.05 11.76
C ARG A 217 23.52 15.95 10.78
N THR A 218 23.31 15.36 9.60
CA THR A 218 24.37 15.27 8.59
C THR A 218 24.68 16.63 7.97
N GLN A 219 23.68 17.50 7.85
CA GLN A 219 23.88 18.88 7.38
C GLN A 219 24.68 19.71 8.40
N ASP A 220 24.36 19.64 9.69
CA ASP A 220 25.05 20.36 10.76
C ASP A 220 26.54 19.95 10.89
N GLN A 221 26.87 18.70 10.54
CA GLN A 221 28.25 18.21 10.59
C GLN A 221 29.08 18.57 9.35
N GLY A 222 28.51 19.31 8.40
CA GLY A 222 29.21 19.68 7.15
C GLY A 222 29.61 18.47 6.28
N LEU A 223 29.11 17.30 6.61
CA LEU A 223 29.22 16.07 5.82
C LEU A 223 28.21 16.16 4.69
N ALA A 224 28.55 16.89 3.61
CA ALA A 224 27.80 16.76 2.36
C ALA A 224 27.67 15.25 2.06
N PRO A 225 26.46 14.75 1.74
CA PRO A 225 26.28 13.35 1.42
C PRO A 225 27.22 12.98 0.28
N SER A 226 28.23 12.16 0.59
CA SER A 226 29.14 11.63 -0.41
C SER A 226 28.30 10.92 -1.46
N LEU A 227 28.42 11.30 -2.72
CA LEU A 227 27.82 10.65 -3.89
C LEU A 227 28.31 9.20 -4.11
N ALA A 228 28.91 8.59 -3.09
CA ALA A 228 29.41 7.21 -3.10
C ALA A 228 28.27 6.22 -2.90
N GLY A 229 27.52 5.96 -3.96
CA GLY A 229 26.45 4.96 -3.96
C GLY A 229 25.53 4.98 -5.16
N ALA A 230 25.84 5.74 -6.22
CA ALA A 230 25.14 5.53 -7.48
C ALA A 230 25.42 4.10 -7.97
N PRO A 231 24.41 3.25 -8.17
CA PRO A 231 24.63 1.96 -8.80
C PRO A 231 25.17 2.21 -10.20
N THR A 232 26.43 1.83 -10.44
CA THR A 232 26.98 1.77 -11.78
C THR A 232 26.10 0.84 -12.60
N LEU A 233 25.35 1.39 -13.53
CA LEU A 233 24.77 0.66 -14.64
C LEU A 233 25.93 -0.11 -15.31
N ARG A 234 26.00 -1.41 -15.09
CA ARG A 234 26.80 -2.30 -15.93
C ARG A 234 25.93 -2.59 -17.17
N ASP A 235 26.50 -2.22 -18.30
CA ASP A 235 26.05 -2.55 -19.65
C ASP A 235 25.82 -4.07 -19.85
#